data_4559a3c4d741a85df401aedfddc40d39
#
_entry.id   4559a3c4d741a85df401aedfddc40d39
#
_cell.length_a   1.000
_cell.length_b   1.000
_cell.length_c   1.000
_cell.angle_alpha   90.00
_cell.angle_beta   90.00
_cell.angle_gamma   90.00
#
_symmetry.space_group_name_H-M   'P 1'
#
loop_
_entity.id
_entity.type
_entity.pdbx_description
1 polymer ?
#
loop_
_entity_poly.entity_id
_entity_poly.type
_entity_poly.pdbx_seq_one_letter_code
_entity_poly.pdbx_strand_id
1 'polypeptide(L)'
;MNIKHTCMIALTALLASCAPKETHLTIIETTDTHGRYDEFANDAFVLKQMKAELGDHLILLDNGDDMQGSTFQYCSNQDATHPNLVSEVLNYLSYDAVCVGNHDIETGRKVFDRVFSETKMPVLAANVIDETTGEPYFTPYIMLDREGYKIAVLGLLTPYVVTWVPDRLRHGLRFEQLEAAAEKWVKIIQEKEHPDLMIGLFHSGFEPQMQSLPPDHPLGRENATKWVAENVPGFDIIFYGHDHRTRAEKIMNCAGEPVYVLNSGCRGKGLAKAEVTLKKGQKPQISIELMPTEGEEKDTEYLAMLQPYLDRAEAYQKEIVAELPVSISSNETFDGPCLWVD
;
A
#
# COMPACT_ATOMS: atom_id res chain seq x y z
N MET A 1 -72.59 31.25 36.57
CA MET A 1 -72.29 30.88 35.19
C MET A 1 -70.80 30.76 35.09
N ASN A 2 -70.29 29.53 35.25
CA ASN A 2 -68.81 29.25 35.28
C ASN A 2 -68.37 28.72 33.96
N ILE A 3 -67.56 29.49 33.24
CA ILE A 3 -66.93 29.07 32.02
C ILE A 3 -65.55 28.45 32.38
N LYS A 4 -65.47 27.14 32.29
CA LYS A 4 -64.16 26.41 32.42
C LYS A 4 -63.39 26.51 31.12
N HIS A 5 -62.30 27.21 31.14
CA HIS A 5 -61.33 27.21 30.01
C HIS A 5 -60.47 25.96 30.12
N THR A 6 -60.65 25.03 29.16
CA THR A 6 -59.77 23.86 29.00
C THR A 6 -58.59 24.28 28.14
N CYS A 7 -57.42 24.45 28.72
CA CYS A 7 -56.19 24.61 27.95
C CYS A 7 -55.78 23.24 27.36
N MET A 8 -55.88 23.12 26.08
CA MET A 8 -55.38 21.99 25.31
C MET A 8 -53.89 22.26 24.99
N ILE A 9 -52.99 21.63 25.74
CA ILE A 9 -51.57 21.68 25.44
C ILE A 9 -51.29 20.73 24.27
N ALA A 10 -51.03 21.29 23.08
CA ALA A 10 -50.58 20.53 21.92
C ALA A 10 -49.12 20.15 22.15
N LEU A 11 -48.89 18.88 22.47
CA LEU A 11 -47.55 18.29 22.54
C LEU A 11 -47.08 18.00 21.10
N THR A 12 -46.40 18.95 20.49
CA THR A 12 -45.69 18.73 19.21
C THR A 12 -44.47 17.87 19.50
N ALA A 13 -44.59 16.56 19.29
CA ALA A 13 -43.45 15.66 19.24
C ALA A 13 -42.58 16.05 18.03
N LEU A 14 -41.41 16.65 18.29
CA LEU A 14 -40.33 16.74 17.31
C LEU A 14 -39.86 15.30 17.03
N LEU A 15 -40.38 14.71 16.00
CA LEU A 15 -39.73 13.56 15.35
C LEU A 15 -38.46 14.13 14.73
N ALA A 16 -37.34 14.12 15.47
CA ALA A 16 -36.04 14.22 14.89
C ALA A 16 -35.93 13.02 13.95
N SER A 17 -36.06 13.26 12.65
CA SER A 17 -35.76 12.28 11.63
C SER A 17 -34.27 11.93 11.77
N CYS A 18 -33.98 10.82 12.44
CA CYS A 18 -32.67 10.18 12.31
C CYS A 18 -32.58 9.61 10.91
N ALA A 19 -32.28 10.48 9.93
CA ALA A 19 -31.73 9.99 8.69
C ALA A 19 -30.45 9.20 9.04
N PRO A 20 -30.26 8.00 8.49
CA PRO A 20 -29.00 7.27 8.73
C PRO A 20 -27.84 8.20 8.37
N LYS A 21 -26.89 8.34 9.31
CA LYS A 21 -25.69 9.17 9.09
C LYS A 21 -25.02 8.67 7.82
N GLU A 22 -24.73 9.57 6.90
CA GLU A 22 -23.99 9.30 5.68
C GLU A 22 -22.57 9.84 5.85
N THR A 23 -21.57 9.11 5.39
CA THR A 23 -20.18 9.57 5.40
C THR A 23 -19.56 9.40 4.02
N HIS A 24 -18.70 10.35 3.66
CA HIS A 24 -17.95 10.34 2.41
C HIS A 24 -16.47 10.19 2.76
N LEU A 25 -15.82 9.20 2.17
CA LEU A 25 -14.41 8.92 2.37
C LEU A 25 -13.68 8.96 1.05
N THR A 26 -12.50 9.53 1.05
CA THR A 26 -11.53 9.46 -0.04
C THR A 26 -10.42 8.54 0.37
N ILE A 27 -10.17 7.51 -0.42
CA ILE A 27 -9.10 6.53 -0.17
C ILE A 27 -8.08 6.64 -1.29
N ILE A 28 -6.83 6.88 -0.92
CA ILE A 28 -5.71 7.03 -1.86
C ILE A 28 -4.72 5.91 -1.62
N GLU A 29 -4.24 5.35 -2.72
CA GLU A 29 -3.12 4.41 -2.71
C GLU A 29 -1.94 4.95 -3.51
N THR A 30 -0.75 4.69 -2.95
CA THR A 30 0.56 4.77 -3.60
C THR A 30 1.21 3.39 -3.58
N THR A 31 2.11 3.12 -4.52
CA THR A 31 2.81 1.83 -4.61
C THR A 31 4.10 1.96 -5.41
N ASP A 32 5.01 1.00 -5.20
CA ASP A 32 6.17 0.79 -6.06
C ASP A 32 6.99 2.08 -6.30
N THR A 33 7.24 2.85 -5.24
CA THR A 33 8.04 4.09 -5.34
C THR A 33 9.48 3.77 -5.73
N HIS A 34 9.96 2.58 -5.39
CA HIS A 34 11.32 2.11 -5.66
C HIS A 34 12.39 3.11 -5.25
N GLY A 35 12.16 3.75 -4.10
CA GLY A 35 13.06 4.75 -3.57
C GLY A 35 13.23 5.98 -4.47
N ARG A 36 12.31 6.27 -5.40
CA ARG A 36 12.34 7.44 -6.28
C ARG A 36 11.59 8.62 -5.68
N TYR A 37 11.87 8.86 -4.43
CA TYR A 37 11.17 9.90 -3.66
C TYR A 37 11.42 11.33 -4.15
N ASP A 38 12.47 11.57 -4.92
CA ASP A 38 12.70 12.83 -5.62
C ASP A 38 11.67 13.09 -6.74
N GLU A 39 11.18 12.01 -7.38
CA GLU A 39 10.08 12.07 -8.37
C GLU A 39 8.72 12.20 -7.70
N PHE A 40 8.57 11.73 -6.46
CA PHE A 40 7.34 11.71 -5.67
C PHE A 40 6.91 13.09 -5.11
N ALA A 41 7.67 14.15 -5.34
CA ALA A 41 7.41 15.46 -4.75
C ALA A 41 6.10 16.13 -5.22
N ASN A 42 5.59 15.77 -6.41
CA ASN A 42 4.29 16.20 -6.90
C ASN A 42 3.16 15.46 -6.19
N ASP A 43 3.29 14.13 -6.02
CA ASP A 43 2.34 13.33 -5.24
C ASP A 43 2.27 13.83 -3.80
N ALA A 44 3.43 14.10 -3.17
CA ALA A 44 3.51 14.63 -1.81
C ALA A 44 2.77 15.97 -1.66
N PHE A 45 2.87 16.86 -2.64
CA PHE A 45 2.13 18.13 -2.67
C PHE A 45 0.62 17.88 -2.70
N VAL A 46 0.15 17.06 -3.63
CA VAL A 46 -1.28 16.75 -3.78
C VAL A 46 -1.82 16.07 -2.52
N LEU A 47 -1.11 15.07 -1.97
CA LEU A 47 -1.51 14.37 -0.76
C LEU A 47 -1.61 15.29 0.45
N LYS A 48 -0.68 16.22 0.61
CA LYS A 48 -0.70 17.22 1.68
C LYS A 48 -1.89 18.17 1.56
N GLN A 49 -2.24 18.60 0.35
CA GLN A 49 -3.43 19.38 0.07
C GLN A 49 -4.70 18.63 0.43
N MET A 50 -4.83 17.39 -0.05
CA MET A 50 -5.98 16.54 0.24
C MET A 50 -6.12 16.29 1.75
N LYS A 51 -5.01 16.08 2.46
CA LYS A 51 -5.03 15.90 3.91
C LYS A 51 -5.51 17.14 4.66
N ALA A 52 -5.08 18.33 4.21
CA ALA A 52 -5.53 19.60 4.80
C ALA A 52 -7.03 19.85 4.56
N GLU A 53 -7.56 19.42 3.40
CA GLU A 53 -8.96 19.60 3.03
C GLU A 53 -9.89 18.56 3.68
N LEU A 54 -9.51 17.29 3.63
CA LEU A 54 -10.37 16.16 3.98
C LEU A 54 -10.23 15.68 5.43
N GLY A 55 -9.08 15.96 6.07
CA GLY A 55 -8.83 15.52 7.44
C GLY A 55 -9.03 14.01 7.61
N ASP A 56 -9.88 13.63 8.59
CA ASP A 56 -10.17 12.21 8.89
C ASP A 56 -11.02 11.50 7.83
N HIS A 57 -11.52 12.23 6.81
CA HIS A 57 -12.20 11.62 5.67
C HIS A 57 -11.23 11.09 4.61
N LEU A 58 -9.93 11.39 4.71
CA LEU A 58 -8.89 10.79 3.90
C LEU A 58 -8.35 9.52 4.57
N ILE A 59 -8.24 8.44 3.82
CA ILE A 59 -7.49 7.23 4.16
C ILE A 59 -6.35 7.12 3.14
N LEU A 60 -5.11 7.09 3.64
CA LEU A 60 -3.91 7.04 2.82
C LEU A 60 -3.19 5.72 3.05
N LEU A 61 -3.03 4.92 1.99
CA LEU A 61 -2.44 3.59 2.02
C LEU A 61 -1.23 3.53 1.08
N ASP A 62 -0.19 2.86 1.52
CA ASP A 62 0.96 2.54 0.68
C ASP A 62 1.08 1.03 0.48
N ASN A 63 1.44 0.60 -0.72
CA ASN A 63 1.43 -0.81 -1.09
C ASN A 63 2.83 -1.41 -1.27
N GLY A 64 3.86 -0.76 -0.73
CA GLY A 64 5.22 -1.28 -0.62
C GLY A 64 6.07 -1.19 -1.87
N ASP A 65 7.19 -1.90 -1.86
CA ASP A 65 8.31 -1.78 -2.79
C ASP A 65 8.96 -0.39 -2.77
N ASP A 66 9.28 0.05 -1.55
CA ASP A 66 9.86 1.35 -1.25
C ASP A 66 11.36 1.32 -1.03
N MET A 67 11.89 0.19 -0.52
CA MET A 67 13.25 0.13 0.04
C MET A 67 14.34 -0.17 -1.00
N GLN A 68 14.01 -0.23 -2.29
CA GLN A 68 14.99 -0.58 -3.32
C GLN A 68 14.70 0.17 -4.62
N GLY A 69 15.73 0.65 -5.33
CA GLY A 69 15.61 1.19 -6.70
C GLY A 69 16.35 2.50 -6.95
N SER A 70 16.91 3.16 -5.92
CA SER A 70 17.72 4.37 -6.09
C SER A 70 18.99 4.34 -5.24
N THR A 71 20.01 5.11 -5.63
CA THR A 71 21.27 5.21 -4.87
C THR A 71 21.04 5.84 -3.49
N PHE A 72 20.18 6.85 -3.39
CA PHE A 72 19.94 7.48 -2.10
C PHE A 72 19.14 6.59 -1.15
N GLN A 73 18.23 5.75 -1.65
CA GLN A 73 17.59 4.72 -0.84
C GLN A 73 18.59 3.64 -0.41
N TYR A 74 19.47 3.22 -1.31
CA TYR A 74 20.57 2.30 -0.95
C TYR A 74 21.43 2.87 0.18
N CYS A 75 21.90 4.11 0.05
CA CYS A 75 22.69 4.77 1.09
C CYS A 75 21.93 4.88 2.42
N SER A 76 20.64 5.18 2.37
CA SER A 76 19.78 5.23 3.56
C SER A 76 19.63 3.87 4.24
N ASN A 77 19.53 2.79 3.47
CA ASN A 77 19.48 1.43 4.01
C ASN A 77 20.76 1.03 4.74
N GLN A 78 21.93 1.50 4.26
CA GLN A 78 23.23 1.21 4.90
C GLN A 78 23.50 2.09 6.12
N ASP A 79 22.88 3.26 6.23
CA ASP A 79 23.06 4.21 7.32
C ASP A 79 22.11 3.90 8.50
N ALA A 80 22.64 3.29 9.54
CA ALA A 80 21.88 3.04 10.77
C ALA A 80 21.98 4.18 11.80
N THR A 81 22.63 5.29 11.46
CA THR A 81 22.82 6.43 12.38
C THR A 81 21.77 7.53 12.22
N HIS A 82 21.03 7.48 11.14
CA HIS A 82 19.90 8.38 10.85
C HIS A 82 18.65 7.56 10.56
N PRO A 83 17.43 8.16 10.70
CA PRO A 83 16.20 7.55 10.25
C PRO A 83 16.29 7.14 8.78
N ASN A 84 15.60 6.06 8.41
CA ASN A 84 15.57 5.64 7.02
C ASN A 84 14.67 6.56 6.19
N LEU A 85 15.06 6.82 4.95
CA LEU A 85 14.30 7.68 4.04
C LEU A 85 12.85 7.24 3.86
N VAL A 86 12.60 5.92 3.74
CA VAL A 86 11.23 5.37 3.65
C VAL A 86 10.41 5.75 4.87
N SER A 87 10.94 5.49 6.08
CA SER A 87 10.22 5.81 7.31
C SER A 87 9.96 7.33 7.46
N GLU A 88 10.92 8.17 7.04
CA GLU A 88 10.75 9.63 7.06
C GLU A 88 9.61 10.08 6.11
N VAL A 89 9.58 9.57 4.88
CA VAL A 89 8.54 9.92 3.89
C VAL A 89 7.16 9.45 4.35
N LEU A 90 7.04 8.19 4.76
CA LEU A 90 5.77 7.64 5.23
C LEU A 90 5.24 8.38 6.47
N ASN A 91 6.14 8.72 7.41
CA ASN A 91 5.79 9.49 8.60
C ASN A 91 5.41 10.94 8.27
N TYR A 92 6.11 11.59 7.33
CA TYR A 92 5.82 12.96 6.89
C TYR A 92 4.41 13.07 6.30
N LEU A 93 4.05 12.15 5.41
CA LEU A 93 2.72 12.11 4.79
C LEU A 93 1.65 11.51 5.70
N SER A 94 2.05 10.86 6.80
CA SER A 94 1.15 10.26 7.80
C SER A 94 0.17 9.27 7.17
N TYR A 95 0.69 8.22 6.55
CA TYR A 95 -0.09 7.11 6.04
C TYR A 95 -0.89 6.42 7.16
N ASP A 96 -2.05 5.83 6.82
CA ASP A 96 -2.86 5.04 7.75
C ASP A 96 -2.35 3.59 7.87
N ALA A 97 -1.79 3.04 6.80
CA ALA A 97 -1.13 1.74 6.77
C ALA A 97 -0.20 1.60 5.56
N VAL A 98 0.74 0.67 5.68
CA VAL A 98 1.69 0.28 4.61
C VAL A 98 1.64 -1.23 4.44
N CYS A 99 1.57 -1.73 3.22
CA CYS A 99 1.79 -3.15 2.90
C CYS A 99 3.26 -3.40 2.60
N VAL A 100 3.75 -4.58 2.91
CA VAL A 100 5.13 -4.98 2.59
C VAL A 100 5.22 -5.39 1.13
N GLY A 101 6.21 -4.87 0.40
CA GLY A 101 6.57 -5.32 -0.94
C GLY A 101 7.71 -6.36 -0.96
N ASN A 102 7.94 -6.99 -2.11
CA ASN A 102 9.00 -8.00 -2.24
C ASN A 102 10.40 -7.39 -2.19
N HIS A 103 10.59 -6.19 -2.74
CA HIS A 103 11.85 -5.47 -2.65
C HIS A 103 12.14 -4.91 -1.25
N ASP A 104 11.12 -4.76 -0.40
CA ASP A 104 11.33 -4.43 1.00
C ASP A 104 11.99 -5.61 1.74
N ILE A 105 11.46 -6.83 1.54
CA ILE A 105 12.06 -8.07 2.09
C ILE A 105 13.47 -8.32 1.56
N GLU A 106 13.76 -7.97 0.31
CA GLU A 106 15.06 -8.15 -0.34
C GLU A 106 16.20 -7.41 0.39
N THR A 107 15.90 -6.34 1.09
CA THR A 107 16.88 -5.61 1.91
C THR A 107 17.42 -6.43 3.09
N GLY A 108 16.71 -7.49 3.47
CA GLY A 108 17.06 -8.38 4.56
C GLY A 108 16.56 -7.91 5.93
N ARG A 109 16.33 -8.86 6.84
CA ARG A 109 15.71 -8.62 8.16
C ARG A 109 16.35 -7.48 8.94
N LYS A 110 17.66 -7.38 8.94
CA LYS A 110 18.36 -6.32 9.67
C LYS A 110 17.92 -4.92 9.19
N VAL A 111 17.62 -4.76 7.90
CA VAL A 111 17.25 -3.47 7.31
C VAL A 111 15.75 -3.27 7.45
N PHE A 112 14.92 -4.17 6.91
CA PHE A 112 13.48 -3.93 6.92
C PHE A 112 12.88 -3.92 8.33
N ASP A 113 13.35 -4.76 9.28
CA ASP A 113 12.90 -4.71 10.67
C ASP A 113 13.19 -3.33 11.29
N ARG A 114 14.39 -2.77 11.03
CA ARG A 114 14.73 -1.42 11.49
C ARG A 114 13.82 -0.38 10.86
N VAL A 115 13.71 -0.36 9.54
CA VAL A 115 12.93 0.64 8.80
C VAL A 115 11.47 0.62 9.24
N PHE A 116 10.86 -0.55 9.32
CA PHE A 116 9.48 -0.67 9.75
C PHE A 116 9.28 -0.34 11.23
N SER A 117 10.31 -0.52 12.08
CA SER A 117 10.24 -0.06 13.47
C SER A 117 10.28 1.46 13.63
N GLU A 118 10.76 2.19 12.63
CA GLU A 118 10.79 3.65 12.59
C GLU A 118 9.47 4.26 12.06
N THR A 119 8.59 3.46 11.41
CA THR A 119 7.29 3.93 10.92
C THR A 119 6.29 4.09 12.06
N LYS A 120 5.40 5.08 11.93
CA LYS A 120 4.35 5.38 12.93
C LYS A 120 3.03 4.66 12.66
N MET A 121 2.87 4.09 11.49
CA MET A 121 1.68 3.37 11.06
C MET A 121 1.91 1.86 11.05
N PRO A 122 0.84 1.05 11.11
CA PRO A 122 0.93 -0.40 10.97
C PRO A 122 1.48 -0.84 9.63
N VAL A 123 2.35 -1.86 9.66
CA VAL A 123 2.90 -2.53 8.47
C VAL A 123 2.19 -3.87 8.29
N LEU A 124 1.63 -4.10 7.11
CA LEU A 124 0.68 -5.18 6.85
C LEU A 124 1.28 -6.25 5.92
N ALA A 125 1.19 -7.51 6.30
CA ALA A 125 1.37 -8.68 5.42
C ALA A 125 0.88 -9.97 6.12
N ALA A 126 -0.38 -10.29 5.98
CA ALA A 126 -1.04 -11.38 6.72
C ALA A 126 -0.54 -12.79 6.37
N ASN A 127 0.06 -12.96 5.19
CA ASN A 127 0.58 -14.24 4.70
C ASN A 127 2.11 -14.39 4.86
N VAL A 128 2.77 -13.46 5.52
CA VAL A 128 4.17 -13.61 5.95
C VAL A 128 4.18 -14.13 7.38
N ILE A 129 4.64 -15.36 7.56
CA ILE A 129 4.52 -16.11 8.82
C ILE A 129 5.89 -16.24 9.48
N ASP A 130 5.95 -15.93 10.77
CA ASP A 130 7.11 -16.24 11.61
C ASP A 130 7.17 -17.77 11.84
N GLU A 131 8.23 -18.41 11.38
CA GLU A 131 8.41 -19.87 11.49
C GLU A 131 8.53 -20.35 12.94
N THR A 132 8.89 -19.46 13.88
CA THR A 132 9.05 -19.79 15.30
C THR A 132 7.70 -19.86 16.01
N THR A 133 6.81 -18.92 15.70
CA THR A 133 5.51 -18.79 16.38
C THR A 133 4.37 -19.42 15.58
N GLY A 134 4.50 -19.51 14.26
CA GLY A 134 3.43 -19.93 13.35
C GLY A 134 2.39 -18.83 13.08
N GLU A 135 2.56 -17.64 13.65
CA GLU A 135 1.65 -16.50 13.49
C GLU A 135 2.16 -15.52 12.42
N PRO A 136 1.32 -14.60 11.91
CA PRO A 136 1.76 -13.54 11.02
C PRO A 136 2.90 -12.73 11.63
N TYR A 137 3.95 -12.51 10.85
CA TYR A 137 5.11 -11.73 11.26
C TYR A 137 4.82 -10.22 11.30
N PHE A 138 4.07 -9.74 10.32
CA PHE A 138 3.53 -8.38 10.27
C PHE A 138 2.08 -8.34 10.74
N THR A 139 1.54 -7.16 10.97
CA THR A 139 0.13 -6.99 11.28
C THR A 139 -0.72 -7.54 10.13
N PRO A 140 -1.65 -8.46 10.36
CA PRO A 140 -2.43 -9.05 9.27
C PRO A 140 -3.42 -8.06 8.63
N TYR A 141 -4.13 -7.29 9.46
CA TYR A 141 -5.10 -6.28 9.03
C TYR A 141 -5.25 -5.20 10.10
N ILE A 142 -5.81 -4.07 9.71
CA ILE A 142 -6.22 -3.02 10.64
C ILE A 142 -7.71 -2.74 10.52
N MET A 143 -8.25 -2.15 11.59
CA MET A 143 -9.59 -1.58 11.62
C MET A 143 -9.49 -0.07 11.82
N LEU A 144 -10.03 0.69 10.88
CA LEU A 144 -10.17 2.13 11.00
C LEU A 144 -11.62 2.47 11.35
N ASP A 145 -11.82 3.41 12.26
CA ASP A 145 -13.14 4.01 12.51
C ASP A 145 -13.18 5.38 11.85
N ARG A 146 -14.19 5.61 11.04
CA ARG A 146 -14.44 6.90 10.42
C ARG A 146 -15.92 7.24 10.63
N GLU A 147 -16.18 8.15 11.56
CA GLU A 147 -17.54 8.59 11.91
C GLU A 147 -18.48 7.45 12.36
N GLY A 148 -17.95 6.38 12.96
CA GLY A 148 -18.70 5.21 13.42
C GLY A 148 -18.93 4.16 12.34
N TYR A 149 -18.24 4.26 11.18
CA TYR A 149 -18.12 3.20 10.19
C TYR A 149 -16.79 2.46 10.37
N LYS A 150 -16.86 1.15 10.30
CA LYS A 150 -15.73 0.26 10.44
C LYS A 150 -15.15 -0.07 9.07
N ILE A 151 -13.91 0.31 8.84
CA ILE A 151 -13.17 0.04 7.60
C ILE A 151 -12.06 -0.97 7.93
N ALA A 152 -12.08 -2.12 7.28
CA ALA A 152 -11.02 -3.11 7.39
C ALA A 152 -10.04 -2.97 6.24
N VAL A 153 -8.73 -3.02 6.53
CA VAL A 153 -7.67 -3.07 5.52
C VAL A 153 -6.82 -4.31 5.75
N LEU A 154 -6.85 -5.26 4.82
CA LEU A 154 -6.07 -6.50 4.85
C LEU A 154 -4.86 -6.39 3.94
N GLY A 155 -3.64 -6.57 4.48
CA GLY A 155 -2.41 -6.58 3.69
C GLY A 155 -1.97 -7.98 3.29
N LEU A 156 -1.58 -8.17 2.01
CA LEU A 156 -1.06 -9.44 1.50
C LEU A 156 0.12 -9.20 0.53
N LEU A 157 1.12 -10.08 0.60
CA LEU A 157 2.33 -10.04 -0.21
C LEU A 157 2.38 -11.24 -1.17
N THR A 158 2.91 -11.05 -2.38
CA THR A 158 3.20 -12.17 -3.28
C THR A 158 4.10 -13.22 -2.60
N PRO A 159 3.74 -14.50 -2.63
CA PRO A 159 4.59 -15.54 -2.03
C PRO A 159 5.86 -15.82 -2.83
N TYR A 160 5.98 -15.26 -4.04
CA TYR A 160 7.14 -15.46 -4.92
C TYR A 160 8.42 -14.81 -4.43
N VAL A 161 8.39 -14.04 -3.36
CA VAL A 161 9.58 -13.60 -2.60
C VAL A 161 10.59 -14.74 -2.42
N VAL A 162 10.12 -15.98 -2.19
CA VAL A 162 11.01 -17.14 -1.99
C VAL A 162 11.82 -17.53 -3.23
N THR A 163 11.40 -17.11 -4.41
CA THR A 163 12.09 -17.40 -5.68
C THR A 163 13.16 -16.35 -6.00
N TRP A 164 13.02 -15.13 -5.48
CA TRP A 164 13.91 -14.01 -5.79
C TRP A 164 14.86 -13.69 -4.65
N VAL A 165 14.40 -13.86 -3.41
CA VAL A 165 15.14 -13.45 -2.21
C VAL A 165 15.83 -14.65 -1.58
N PRO A 166 17.17 -14.67 -1.45
CA PRO A 166 17.90 -15.75 -0.79
C PRO A 166 17.47 -15.94 0.68
N ASP A 167 17.47 -17.19 1.16
CA ASP A 167 17.09 -17.54 2.53
C ASP A 167 17.76 -16.69 3.61
N ARG A 168 19.05 -16.36 3.41
CA ARG A 168 19.79 -15.54 4.39
C ARG A 168 19.20 -14.15 4.64
N LEU A 169 18.42 -13.61 3.71
CA LEU A 169 17.77 -12.30 3.82
C LEU A 169 16.36 -12.38 4.42
N ARG A 170 15.69 -13.53 4.27
CA ARG A 170 14.31 -13.78 4.74
C ARG A 170 14.22 -14.88 5.80
N HIS A 171 15.35 -15.26 6.43
CA HIS A 171 15.40 -16.39 7.36
C HIS A 171 14.37 -16.27 8.49
N GLY A 172 13.74 -17.40 8.84
CA GLY A 172 12.69 -17.46 9.84
C GLY A 172 11.33 -16.96 9.37
N LEU A 173 11.18 -16.68 8.06
CA LEU A 173 9.92 -16.27 7.46
C LEU A 173 9.46 -17.30 6.42
N ARG A 174 8.18 -17.69 6.51
CA ARG A 174 7.47 -18.51 5.55
C ARG A 174 6.37 -17.68 4.88
N PHE A 175 6.17 -17.87 3.59
CA PHE A 175 5.20 -17.13 2.78
C PHE A 175 4.08 -18.09 2.37
N GLU A 176 2.85 -17.80 2.81
CA GLU A 176 1.66 -18.58 2.44
C GLU A 176 1.12 -18.08 1.09
N GLN A 177 0.42 -18.96 0.36
CA GLN A 177 -0.27 -18.58 -0.87
C GLN A 177 -1.22 -17.41 -0.60
N LEU A 178 -1.16 -16.39 -1.46
CA LEU A 178 -1.96 -15.19 -1.30
C LEU A 178 -3.46 -15.49 -1.36
N GLU A 179 -3.87 -16.34 -2.29
CA GLU A 179 -5.26 -16.73 -2.49
C GLU A 179 -5.86 -17.40 -1.23
N ALA A 180 -5.15 -18.37 -0.67
CA ALA A 180 -5.58 -19.08 0.54
C ALA A 180 -5.60 -18.13 1.76
N ALA A 181 -4.63 -17.22 1.86
CA ALA A 181 -4.61 -16.22 2.91
C ALA A 181 -5.76 -15.22 2.77
N ALA A 182 -6.09 -14.78 1.55
CA ALA A 182 -7.24 -13.91 1.29
C ALA A 182 -8.55 -14.56 1.75
N GLU A 183 -8.81 -15.80 1.36
CA GLU A 183 -10.01 -16.55 1.78
C GLU A 183 -10.09 -16.68 3.32
N LYS A 184 -8.98 -17.06 3.96
CA LYS A 184 -8.89 -17.21 5.42
C LYS A 184 -9.19 -15.90 6.15
N TRP A 185 -8.49 -14.82 5.76
CA TRP A 185 -8.54 -13.58 6.52
C TRP A 185 -9.82 -12.77 6.27
N VAL A 186 -10.37 -12.77 5.06
CA VAL A 186 -11.69 -12.17 4.80
C VAL A 186 -12.76 -12.77 5.69
N LYS A 187 -12.78 -14.11 5.80
CA LYS A 187 -13.73 -14.79 6.68
C LYS A 187 -13.55 -14.39 8.15
N ILE A 188 -12.31 -14.39 8.65
CA ILE A 188 -11.99 -13.99 10.04
C ILE A 188 -12.45 -12.56 10.30
N ILE A 189 -12.13 -11.62 9.40
CA ILE A 189 -12.46 -10.20 9.55
C ILE A 189 -13.98 -10.01 9.54
N GLN A 190 -14.67 -10.63 8.59
CA GLN A 190 -16.12 -10.52 8.51
C GLN A 190 -16.84 -11.08 9.73
N GLU A 191 -16.41 -12.25 10.23
CA GLU A 191 -17.03 -12.91 11.39
C GLU A 191 -16.73 -12.19 12.72
N LYS A 192 -15.55 -11.57 12.84
CA LYS A 192 -15.10 -10.95 14.09
C LYS A 192 -15.41 -9.46 14.17
N GLU A 193 -15.14 -8.73 13.09
CA GLU A 193 -15.14 -7.26 13.09
C GLU A 193 -16.42 -6.67 12.50
N HIS A 194 -17.08 -7.38 11.56
CA HIS A 194 -18.26 -6.90 10.83
C HIS A 194 -18.01 -5.52 10.19
N PRO A 195 -17.06 -5.39 9.27
CA PRO A 195 -16.73 -4.11 8.64
C PRO A 195 -17.88 -3.59 7.77
N ASP A 196 -18.02 -2.25 7.71
CA ASP A 196 -18.90 -1.56 6.77
C ASP A 196 -18.23 -1.40 5.38
N LEU A 197 -16.90 -1.48 5.32
CA LEU A 197 -16.07 -1.47 4.09
C LEU A 197 -14.87 -2.39 4.25
N MET A 198 -14.61 -3.24 3.25
CA MET A 198 -13.49 -4.17 3.23
C MET A 198 -12.52 -3.84 2.10
N ILE A 199 -11.27 -3.51 2.46
CA ILE A 199 -10.19 -3.14 1.55
C ILE A 199 -9.12 -4.22 1.57
N GLY A 200 -8.71 -4.69 0.38
CA GLY A 200 -7.46 -5.40 0.16
C GLY A 200 -6.35 -4.42 -0.20
N LEU A 201 -5.17 -4.61 0.38
CA LEU A 201 -3.94 -3.89 0.07
C LEU A 201 -2.89 -4.95 -0.30
N PHE A 202 -2.76 -5.25 -1.60
CA PHE A 202 -2.04 -6.43 -2.07
C PHE A 202 -0.79 -6.06 -2.85
N HIS A 203 0.37 -6.41 -2.32
CA HIS A 203 1.59 -6.35 -3.13
C HIS A 203 1.73 -7.62 -3.98
N SER A 204 0.90 -7.70 -5.03
CA SER A 204 0.82 -8.79 -6.00
C SER A 204 0.13 -8.26 -7.25
N GLY A 205 0.69 -8.50 -8.42
CA GLY A 205 0.17 -7.97 -9.68
C GLY A 205 -1.21 -8.53 -10.06
N PHE A 206 -1.77 -8.00 -11.15
CA PHE A 206 -3.16 -8.22 -11.53
C PHE A 206 -3.44 -9.66 -11.96
N GLU A 207 -2.70 -10.15 -12.96
CA GLU A 207 -2.89 -11.50 -13.51
C GLU A 207 -1.55 -12.13 -13.92
N PRO A 208 -1.48 -13.47 -14.01
CA PRO A 208 -0.25 -14.17 -14.35
C PRO A 208 0.40 -13.64 -15.63
N GLN A 209 1.71 -13.45 -15.59
CA GLN A 209 2.52 -13.16 -16.75
C GLN A 209 3.00 -14.44 -17.43
N MET A 210 3.48 -14.36 -18.68
CA MET A 210 3.93 -15.54 -19.44
C MET A 210 5.05 -16.36 -18.76
N GLN A 211 5.78 -15.78 -17.83
CA GLN A 211 6.88 -16.41 -17.08
C GLN A 211 6.46 -16.94 -15.71
N SER A 212 5.20 -16.75 -15.30
CA SER A 212 4.71 -17.24 -14.02
C SER A 212 4.67 -18.77 -13.98
N LEU A 213 4.92 -19.32 -12.79
CA LEU A 213 4.77 -20.76 -12.56
C LEU A 213 3.29 -21.16 -12.74
N PRO A 214 3.00 -22.46 -13.00
CA PRO A 214 1.62 -22.91 -13.14
C PRO A 214 0.75 -22.54 -11.92
N PRO A 215 -0.55 -22.28 -12.09
CA PRO A 215 -1.45 -21.91 -10.99
C PRO A 215 -1.59 -22.96 -9.87
N ASP A 216 -1.28 -24.23 -10.16
CA ASP A 216 -1.25 -25.35 -9.21
C ASP A 216 0.12 -25.52 -8.52
N HIS A 217 1.06 -24.61 -8.75
CA HIS A 217 2.33 -24.59 -8.04
C HIS A 217 2.11 -24.38 -6.54
N PRO A 218 2.94 -25.00 -5.65
CA PRO A 218 2.79 -24.87 -4.19
C PRO A 218 2.80 -23.45 -3.65
N LEU A 219 3.37 -22.47 -4.39
CA LEU A 219 3.34 -21.04 -4.05
C LEU A 219 2.03 -20.36 -4.49
N GLY A 220 1.16 -21.00 -5.27
CA GLY A 220 0.01 -20.34 -5.88
C GLY A 220 0.43 -19.43 -7.04
N ARG A 221 -0.26 -18.30 -7.19
CA ARG A 221 0.01 -17.31 -8.24
C ARG A 221 0.95 -16.22 -7.72
N GLU A 222 1.89 -15.81 -8.56
CA GLU A 222 2.68 -14.59 -8.33
C GLU A 222 1.75 -13.36 -8.32
N ASN A 223 0.98 -13.21 -9.40
CA ASN A 223 0.02 -12.14 -9.62
C ASN A 223 -1.39 -12.71 -9.40
N ALA A 224 -1.95 -12.50 -8.23
CA ALA A 224 -3.17 -13.14 -7.76
C ALA A 224 -4.36 -12.18 -7.64
N THR A 225 -4.16 -10.87 -7.77
CA THR A 225 -5.17 -9.85 -7.46
C THR A 225 -6.49 -10.06 -8.21
N LYS A 226 -6.43 -10.30 -9.53
CA LYS A 226 -7.63 -10.58 -10.32
C LYS A 226 -8.35 -11.83 -9.86
N TRP A 227 -7.59 -12.91 -9.62
CA TRP A 227 -8.18 -14.16 -9.14
C TRP A 227 -8.91 -13.98 -7.81
N VAL A 228 -8.30 -13.26 -6.86
CA VAL A 228 -8.94 -12.95 -5.58
C VAL A 228 -10.19 -12.10 -5.79
N ALA A 229 -10.13 -11.04 -6.60
CA ALA A 229 -11.28 -10.20 -6.89
C ALA A 229 -12.45 -10.98 -7.49
N GLU A 230 -12.18 -11.98 -8.34
CA GLU A 230 -13.19 -12.81 -8.98
C GLU A 230 -13.72 -13.93 -8.08
N ASN A 231 -12.89 -14.53 -7.21
CA ASN A 231 -13.20 -15.81 -6.54
C ASN A 231 -13.36 -15.70 -5.02
N VAL A 232 -12.92 -14.61 -4.39
CA VAL A 232 -13.02 -14.42 -2.93
C VAL A 232 -14.03 -13.32 -2.61
N PRO A 233 -15.31 -13.65 -2.34
CA PRO A 233 -16.32 -12.65 -1.97
C PRO A 233 -15.96 -11.95 -0.66
N GLY A 234 -16.34 -10.67 -0.57
CA GLY A 234 -16.24 -9.89 0.65
C GLY A 234 -15.32 -8.70 0.58
N PHE A 235 -14.54 -8.53 -0.48
CA PHE A 235 -13.84 -7.27 -0.76
C PHE A 235 -14.75 -6.30 -1.50
N ASP A 236 -14.69 -5.03 -1.12
CA ASP A 236 -15.31 -3.91 -1.84
C ASP A 236 -14.30 -3.24 -2.77
N ILE A 237 -13.06 -3.04 -2.27
CA ILE A 237 -11.95 -2.43 -3.01
C ILE A 237 -10.71 -3.29 -2.81
N ILE A 238 -9.90 -3.44 -3.87
CA ILE A 238 -8.55 -4.00 -3.79
C ILE A 238 -7.60 -2.99 -4.45
N PHE A 239 -6.74 -2.38 -3.65
CA PHE A 239 -5.55 -1.69 -4.14
C PHE A 239 -4.42 -2.71 -4.28
N TYR A 240 -3.63 -2.59 -5.35
CA TYR A 240 -2.56 -3.55 -5.59
C TYR A 240 -1.34 -2.91 -6.27
N GLY A 241 -0.17 -3.55 -6.13
CA GLY A 241 1.10 -3.12 -6.70
C GLY A 241 1.81 -4.23 -7.48
N HIS A 242 3.14 -4.19 -7.49
CA HIS A 242 4.05 -5.21 -8.00
C HIS A 242 4.21 -5.25 -9.53
N ASP A 243 3.16 -5.12 -10.32
CA ASP A 243 3.25 -5.23 -11.79
C ASP A 243 3.55 -3.90 -12.49
N HIS A 244 3.63 -2.80 -11.74
CA HIS A 244 3.92 -1.43 -12.21
C HIS A 244 2.95 -0.90 -13.28
N ARG A 245 1.72 -1.41 -13.33
CA ARG A 245 0.73 -1.07 -14.36
C ARG A 245 -0.44 -0.33 -13.79
N THR A 246 -0.65 0.89 -14.24
CA THR A 246 -1.83 1.67 -13.87
C THR A 246 -3.12 0.96 -14.27
N ARG A 247 -4.07 0.88 -13.33
CA ARG A 247 -5.37 0.26 -13.55
C ARG A 247 -6.43 0.86 -12.63
N ALA A 248 -7.64 1.02 -13.16
CA ALA A 248 -8.83 1.27 -12.38
C ALA A 248 -10.00 0.58 -13.09
N GLU A 249 -10.48 -0.51 -12.52
CA GLU A 249 -11.58 -1.26 -13.12
C GLU A 249 -12.50 -1.89 -12.08
N LYS A 250 -13.73 -2.23 -12.52
CA LYS A 250 -14.74 -2.92 -11.73
C LYS A 250 -14.84 -4.37 -12.19
N ILE A 251 -14.69 -5.31 -11.27
CA ILE A 251 -14.81 -6.75 -11.50
C ILE A 251 -16.06 -7.26 -10.77
N MET A 252 -16.73 -8.24 -11.33
CA MET A 252 -17.82 -8.94 -10.62
C MET A 252 -17.25 -10.22 -10.02
N ASN A 253 -17.39 -10.40 -8.70
CA ASN A 253 -16.95 -11.63 -8.03
C ASN A 253 -17.92 -12.81 -8.29
N CYS A 254 -17.55 -13.99 -7.82
CA CYS A 254 -18.34 -15.21 -8.00
C CYS A 254 -19.71 -15.20 -7.27
N ALA A 255 -19.93 -14.26 -6.34
CA ALA A 255 -21.22 -13.99 -5.70
C ALA A 255 -22.09 -12.96 -6.46
N GLY A 256 -21.59 -12.42 -7.58
CA GLY A 256 -22.26 -11.37 -8.36
C GLY A 256 -22.19 -9.98 -7.74
N GLU A 257 -21.19 -9.73 -6.89
CA GLU A 257 -20.96 -8.44 -6.24
C GLU A 257 -19.79 -7.69 -6.89
N PRO A 258 -19.85 -6.35 -6.98
CA PRO A 258 -18.76 -5.57 -7.54
C PRO A 258 -17.56 -5.51 -6.60
N VAL A 259 -16.37 -5.66 -7.15
CA VAL A 259 -15.07 -5.38 -6.52
C VAL A 259 -14.37 -4.34 -7.38
N TYR A 260 -13.91 -3.25 -6.77
CA TYR A 260 -13.17 -2.19 -7.46
C TYR A 260 -11.67 -2.41 -7.28
N VAL A 261 -10.93 -2.49 -8.40
CA VAL A 261 -9.50 -2.85 -8.38
C VAL A 261 -8.68 -1.71 -8.97
N LEU A 262 -7.67 -1.26 -8.20
CA LEU A 262 -6.87 -0.09 -8.56
C LEU A 262 -5.38 -0.35 -8.36
N ASN A 263 -4.56 0.29 -9.21
CA ASN A 263 -3.11 0.38 -9.08
C ASN A 263 -2.64 1.73 -9.64
N SER A 264 -1.92 2.51 -8.86
CA SER A 264 -1.40 3.83 -9.26
C SER A 264 -0.23 3.76 -10.25
N GLY A 265 0.37 2.60 -10.43
CA GLY A 265 1.54 2.39 -11.26
C GLY A 265 2.82 2.29 -10.45
N CYS A 266 3.82 3.12 -10.74
CA CYS A 266 5.08 3.11 -10.00
C CYS A 266 5.82 4.44 -10.07
N ARG A 267 6.78 4.65 -9.15
CA ARG A 267 7.74 5.76 -9.14
C ARG A 267 7.11 7.14 -8.96
N GLY A 268 6.01 7.25 -8.23
CA GLY A 268 5.40 8.52 -7.92
C GLY A 268 4.93 9.30 -9.16
N LYS A 269 4.19 8.64 -10.05
CA LYS A 269 3.66 9.25 -11.29
C LYS A 269 2.17 9.52 -11.23
N GLY A 270 1.54 9.27 -10.09
CA GLY A 270 0.13 9.45 -9.86
C GLY A 270 -0.39 8.61 -8.70
N LEU A 271 -1.64 8.82 -8.41
CA LEU A 271 -2.35 8.24 -7.28
C LEU A 271 -3.52 7.39 -7.77
N ALA A 272 -3.82 6.29 -7.10
CA ALA A 272 -5.08 5.57 -7.29
C ALA A 272 -6.08 6.04 -6.23
N LYS A 273 -7.27 6.51 -6.67
CA LYS A 273 -8.28 7.09 -5.81
C LYS A 273 -9.60 6.34 -5.87
N ALA A 274 -10.17 6.07 -4.69
CA ALA A 274 -11.54 5.63 -4.53
C ALA A 274 -12.33 6.61 -3.66
N GLU A 275 -13.47 7.08 -4.18
CA GLU A 275 -14.45 7.85 -3.41
C GLU A 275 -15.53 6.90 -2.94
N VAL A 276 -15.79 6.90 -1.64
CA VAL A 276 -16.72 5.97 -1.01
C VAL A 276 -17.77 6.72 -0.21
N THR A 277 -19.04 6.42 -0.48
CA THR A 277 -20.16 6.88 0.34
C THR A 277 -20.72 5.73 1.14
N LEU A 278 -20.69 5.85 2.47
CA LEU A 278 -21.22 4.86 3.41
C LEU A 278 -22.54 5.35 4.03
N LYS A 279 -23.53 4.44 4.05
CA LYS A 279 -24.81 4.62 4.72
C LYS A 279 -25.14 3.37 5.53
N LYS A 280 -25.47 3.51 6.82
CA LYS A 280 -25.78 2.34 7.66
C LYS A 280 -26.89 1.47 7.04
N GLY A 281 -26.58 0.15 6.94
CA GLY A 281 -27.49 -0.85 6.39
C GLY A 281 -27.59 -0.85 4.85
N GLN A 282 -26.74 -0.13 4.15
CA GLN A 282 -26.64 -0.15 2.70
C GLN A 282 -25.23 -0.57 2.26
N LYS A 283 -25.11 -1.13 1.05
CA LYS A 283 -23.81 -1.39 0.45
C LYS A 283 -23.08 -0.08 0.14
N PRO A 284 -21.74 -0.05 0.24
CA PRO A 284 -20.94 1.11 -0.15
C PRO A 284 -21.22 1.54 -1.60
N GLN A 285 -21.32 2.86 -1.81
CA GLN A 285 -21.32 3.42 -3.17
C GLN A 285 -19.89 3.88 -3.47
N ILE A 286 -19.29 3.35 -4.52
CA ILE A 286 -17.86 3.51 -4.81
C ILE A 286 -17.69 4.02 -6.24
N SER A 287 -16.87 5.04 -6.40
CA SER A 287 -16.30 5.47 -7.68
C SER A 287 -14.78 5.47 -7.61
N ILE A 288 -14.14 5.19 -8.72
CA ILE A 288 -12.67 5.02 -8.79
C ILE A 288 -12.09 5.82 -9.94
N GLU A 289 -10.88 6.34 -9.74
CA GLU A 289 -10.12 7.03 -10.77
C GLU A 289 -8.61 6.91 -10.54
N LEU A 290 -7.85 7.15 -11.61
CA LEU A 290 -6.40 7.39 -11.54
C LEU A 290 -6.16 8.89 -11.65
N MET A 291 -5.33 9.42 -10.75
CA MET A 291 -4.99 10.84 -10.67
C MET A 291 -3.52 11.03 -11.07
N PRO A 292 -3.22 11.40 -12.32
CA PRO A 292 -1.86 11.81 -12.67
C PRO A 292 -1.48 13.07 -11.91
N THR A 293 -0.27 13.10 -11.37
CA THR A 293 0.27 14.25 -10.62
C THR A 293 1.39 14.96 -11.36
N GLU A 294 1.75 14.47 -12.53
CA GLU A 294 2.75 15.12 -13.39
C GLU A 294 2.31 16.54 -13.80
N GLY A 295 3.14 17.51 -13.49
CA GLY A 295 2.84 18.92 -13.76
C GLY A 295 2.21 19.70 -12.59
N GLU A 296 1.84 19.01 -11.50
CA GLU A 296 1.46 19.65 -10.25
C GLU A 296 2.66 20.34 -9.60
N GLU A 297 2.40 21.20 -8.61
CA GLU A 297 3.46 21.82 -7.80
C GLU A 297 4.22 20.75 -7.01
N LYS A 298 5.45 21.06 -6.63
CA LYS A 298 6.26 20.21 -5.76
C LYS A 298 6.22 20.71 -4.33
N ASP A 299 6.04 19.81 -3.38
CA ASP A 299 6.14 20.15 -1.96
C ASP A 299 7.58 20.52 -1.60
N THR A 300 7.81 21.80 -1.32
CA THR A 300 9.14 22.34 -1.01
C THR A 300 9.66 21.91 0.36
N GLU A 301 8.78 21.69 1.35
CA GLU A 301 9.17 21.16 2.67
C GLU A 301 9.59 19.70 2.55
N TYR A 302 8.86 18.92 1.77
CA TYR A 302 9.20 17.54 1.43
C TYR A 302 10.58 17.46 0.75
N LEU A 303 10.83 18.29 -0.27
CA LEU A 303 12.14 18.34 -0.94
C LEU A 303 13.27 18.74 0.01
N ALA A 304 13.02 19.69 0.91
CA ALA A 304 14.00 20.08 1.93
C ALA A 304 14.31 18.94 2.90
N MET A 305 13.34 18.13 3.27
CA MET A 305 13.51 16.90 4.07
C MET A 305 14.38 15.86 3.34
N LEU A 306 14.22 15.72 2.01
CA LEU A 306 15.00 14.78 1.21
C LEU A 306 16.47 15.20 1.01
N GLN A 307 16.76 16.50 1.05
CA GLN A 307 18.07 17.05 0.64
C GLN A 307 19.27 16.37 1.34
N PRO A 308 19.27 16.10 2.67
CA PRO A 308 20.38 15.40 3.31
C PRO A 308 20.64 13.99 2.78
N TYR A 309 19.60 13.30 2.31
CA TYR A 309 19.72 11.97 1.71
C TYR A 309 20.31 12.04 0.30
N LEU A 310 19.89 13.03 -0.48
CA LEU A 310 20.43 13.29 -1.83
C LEU A 310 21.92 13.66 -1.74
N ASP A 311 22.31 14.53 -0.80
CA ASP A 311 23.71 14.95 -0.60
C ASP A 311 24.61 13.75 -0.25
N ARG A 312 24.15 12.83 0.62
CA ARG A 312 24.89 11.60 0.95
C ARG A 312 25.04 10.68 -0.25
N ALA A 313 23.98 10.51 -1.04
CA ALA A 313 24.02 9.69 -2.25
C ALA A 313 24.98 10.29 -3.30
N GLU A 314 24.97 11.61 -3.48
CA GLU A 314 25.90 12.29 -4.37
C GLU A 314 27.35 12.12 -3.93
N ALA A 315 27.62 12.23 -2.64
CA ALA A 315 28.95 11.97 -2.08
C ALA A 315 29.41 10.52 -2.32
N TYR A 316 28.51 9.55 -2.09
CA TYR A 316 28.78 8.13 -2.36
C TYR A 316 29.08 7.85 -3.83
N GLN A 317 28.30 8.44 -4.75
CA GLN A 317 28.49 8.26 -6.19
C GLN A 317 29.80 8.87 -6.72
N LYS A 318 30.35 9.88 -6.01
CA LYS A 318 31.60 10.53 -6.38
C LYS A 318 32.82 9.83 -5.78
N GLU A 319 32.64 8.84 -4.93
CA GLU A 319 33.74 8.08 -4.36
C GLU A 319 34.49 7.30 -5.44
N ILE A 320 35.78 7.50 -5.51
CA ILE A 320 36.64 6.75 -6.44
C ILE A 320 36.99 5.42 -5.79
N VAL A 321 36.38 4.34 -6.29
CA VAL A 321 36.59 2.97 -5.76
C VAL A 321 37.77 2.25 -6.45
N ALA A 322 38.09 2.64 -7.69
CA ALA A 322 39.22 2.13 -8.46
C ALA A 322 39.59 3.07 -9.62
N GLU A 323 40.85 2.99 -10.02
CA GLU A 323 41.35 3.63 -11.24
C GLU A 323 41.76 2.55 -12.25
N LEU A 324 41.24 2.64 -13.47
CA LEU A 324 41.58 1.72 -14.53
C LEU A 324 42.62 2.35 -15.47
N PRO A 325 43.65 1.60 -15.89
CA PRO A 325 44.72 2.13 -16.74
C PRO A 325 44.26 2.39 -18.18
N VAL A 326 43.07 1.92 -18.55
CA VAL A 326 42.48 2.05 -19.88
C VAL A 326 40.96 2.39 -19.76
N SER A 327 40.43 3.03 -20.78
CA SER A 327 38.98 3.19 -20.90
C SER A 327 38.34 1.87 -21.33
N ILE A 328 37.22 1.52 -20.68
CA ILE A 328 36.46 0.31 -20.99
C ILE A 328 35.06 0.76 -21.47
N SER A 329 34.62 0.16 -22.60
CA SER A 329 33.27 0.35 -23.12
C SER A 329 32.35 -0.77 -22.58
N SER A 330 31.17 -0.41 -22.09
CA SER A 330 30.15 -1.40 -21.68
C SER A 330 29.72 -2.32 -22.83
N ASN A 331 29.89 -1.89 -24.11
CA ASN A 331 29.57 -2.69 -25.29
C ASN A 331 30.52 -3.87 -25.44
N GLU A 332 31.74 -3.78 -24.93
CA GLU A 332 32.75 -4.85 -25.05
C GLU A 332 32.34 -6.11 -24.24
N THR A 333 31.44 -5.98 -23.25
CA THR A 333 30.95 -7.12 -22.47
C THR A 333 30.11 -8.11 -23.28
N PHE A 334 29.62 -7.72 -24.46
CA PHE A 334 28.82 -8.57 -25.33
C PHE A 334 29.66 -9.27 -26.41
N ASP A 335 30.90 -8.85 -26.64
CA ASP A 335 31.77 -9.35 -27.69
C ASP A 335 32.73 -10.45 -27.22
N GLY A 336 32.74 -10.77 -25.90
CA GLY A 336 33.59 -11.79 -25.29
C GLY A 336 34.28 -11.33 -24.01
N PRO A 337 35.31 -12.07 -23.52
CA PRO A 337 36.04 -11.69 -22.33
C PRO A 337 36.62 -10.27 -22.42
N CYS A 338 36.40 -9.47 -21.40
CA CYS A 338 36.90 -8.10 -21.29
C CYS A 338 37.25 -7.74 -19.85
N LEU A 339 37.92 -6.62 -19.63
CA LEU A 339 38.36 -6.16 -18.31
C LEU A 339 37.19 -5.88 -17.34
N TRP A 340 35.94 -5.85 -17.79
CA TRP A 340 34.76 -5.73 -16.97
C TRP A 340 34.28 -7.07 -16.38
N VAL A 341 34.47 -8.17 -17.08
CA VAL A 341 33.81 -9.45 -16.82
C VAL A 341 34.82 -10.54 -16.43
N ASP A 342 36.09 -10.39 -16.79
CA ASP A 342 37.19 -11.28 -16.41
C ASP A 342 37.75 -10.90 -15.02
#